data_10163c38c0335998873e9df3fcf33f8a
#
_entry.id   10163c38c0335998873e9df3fcf33f8a
#
_cell.length_a   1.000
_cell.length_b   1.000
_cell.length_c   1.000
_cell.angle_alpha   90.00
_cell.angle_beta   90.00
_cell.angle_gamma   90.00
#
_symmetry.space_group_name_H-M   'P 1'
#
loop_
_entity.id
_entity.type
_entity.pdbx_description
1 polymer ?
#
loop_
_entity_poly.entity_id
_entity_poly.type
_entity_poly.pdbx_seq_one_letter_code
_entity_poly.pdbx_strand_id
1 'polypeptide(L)'
;NELIEVSTFRADASKANNNSGIVKDTDGKILRDNVWGSLEEDCIRRDFSINALYFDPMENNLCDFHRGLEHIKKKVIVSIGDPLVRFEEDPVRSIRAIRFSSKLKFKISNDVKKAIYKKGHLLGNISNARMFDEFCKIFLTKEALNNFNKLDKFGVLEHLVNSKNYDENSF
;
A
#
# COMPACT_ATOMS: atom_id res chain seq x y z
N ASN A 1 10.30 26.03 1.43
CA ASN A 1 9.96 25.60 0.07
C ASN A 1 9.06 24.39 0.19
N GLU A 2 7.82 24.50 -0.28
CA GLU A 2 6.92 23.36 -0.41
C GLU A 2 7.23 22.64 -1.74
N LEU A 3 7.37 21.32 -1.68
CA LEU A 3 7.55 20.48 -2.85
C LEU A 3 6.18 20.00 -3.31
N ILE A 4 5.81 20.34 -4.55
CA ILE A 4 4.57 19.84 -5.17
C ILE A 4 4.96 18.70 -6.11
N GLU A 5 4.48 17.50 -5.83
CA GLU A 5 4.66 16.35 -6.71
C GLU A 5 3.56 16.33 -7.78
N VAL A 6 3.98 16.24 -9.04
CA VAL A 6 3.07 16.11 -10.19
C VAL A 6 3.32 14.76 -10.85
N SER A 7 2.26 13.98 -11.05
CA SER A 7 2.32 12.69 -11.74
C SER A 7 1.11 12.47 -12.64
N THR A 8 1.25 11.66 -13.67
CA THR A 8 0.14 11.21 -14.51
C THR A 8 -0.67 10.12 -13.79
N PHE A 9 -1.93 9.96 -14.17
CA PHE A 9 -2.74 8.81 -13.75
C PHE A 9 -2.17 7.53 -14.37
N ARG A 10 -2.19 6.45 -13.61
CA ARG A 10 -1.64 5.15 -14.01
C ARG A 10 -2.75 4.11 -14.11
N ALA A 11 -2.72 3.31 -15.17
CA ALA A 11 -3.53 2.10 -15.28
C ALA A 11 -2.88 0.91 -14.59
N ASP A 12 -3.65 -0.18 -14.45
CA ASP A 12 -3.14 -1.46 -13.96
C ASP A 12 -2.31 -2.14 -15.07
N ALA A 13 -1.03 -2.35 -14.82
CA ALA A 13 -0.11 -2.98 -15.76
C ALA A 13 -0.54 -4.40 -16.18
N SER A 14 -1.28 -5.11 -15.34
CA SER A 14 -1.78 -6.46 -15.65
C SER A 14 -2.86 -6.47 -16.75
N LYS A 15 -3.53 -5.33 -16.98
CA LYS A 15 -4.57 -5.16 -17.99
C LYS A 15 -4.09 -4.51 -19.28
N ALA A 16 -2.82 -4.11 -19.33
CA ALA A 16 -2.24 -3.46 -20.49
C ALA A 16 -2.07 -4.45 -21.64
N ASN A 17 -2.78 -4.23 -22.74
CA ASN A 17 -2.57 -4.93 -24.00
C ASN A 17 -1.13 -4.67 -24.50
N ASN A 18 -0.55 -5.60 -25.26
CA ASN A 18 0.82 -5.64 -25.75
C ASN A 18 1.37 -4.37 -26.45
N ASN A 19 0.58 -3.32 -26.61
CA ASN A 19 0.96 -2.03 -27.20
C ASN A 19 1.19 -0.88 -26.19
N SER A 20 1.10 -1.14 -24.90
CA SER A 20 1.13 -0.09 -23.88
C SER A 20 2.50 -0.06 -23.18
N GLY A 21 3.53 0.53 -23.78
CA GLY A 21 4.71 1.11 -23.10
C GLY A 21 5.40 0.34 -21.97
N ILE A 22 5.05 -0.93 -21.72
CA ILE A 22 5.68 -1.79 -20.73
C ILE A 22 7.03 -2.27 -21.29
N VAL A 23 8.10 -1.81 -20.67
CA VAL A 23 9.45 -2.33 -20.98
C VAL A 23 9.74 -3.45 -19.97
N LYS A 24 9.92 -4.67 -20.49
CA LYS A 24 10.39 -5.83 -19.71
C LYS A 24 11.88 -6.05 -20.01
N ASP A 25 12.62 -6.52 -19.01
CA ASP A 25 13.98 -7.05 -19.25
C ASP A 25 13.92 -8.46 -19.87
N THR A 26 15.10 -9.02 -20.16
CA THR A 26 15.25 -10.37 -20.73
C THR A 26 14.69 -11.48 -19.86
N ASP A 27 14.50 -11.22 -18.56
CA ASP A 27 13.97 -12.16 -17.56
C ASP A 27 12.48 -11.94 -17.29
N GLY A 28 11.82 -11.08 -18.08
CA GLY A 28 10.39 -10.79 -17.98
C GLY A 28 10.02 -9.82 -16.85
N LYS A 29 10.99 -9.24 -16.15
CA LYS A 29 10.79 -8.27 -15.07
C LYS A 29 10.41 -6.92 -15.67
N ILE A 30 9.32 -6.34 -15.16
CA ILE A 30 8.83 -5.02 -15.62
C ILE A 30 9.83 -3.94 -15.18
N LEU A 31 10.51 -3.31 -16.14
CA LEU A 31 11.46 -2.22 -15.91
C LEU A 31 10.78 -0.85 -15.86
N ARG A 32 9.63 -0.69 -16.54
CA ARG A 32 8.80 0.51 -16.53
C ARG A 32 7.32 0.13 -16.50
N ASP A 33 6.64 0.61 -15.47
CA ASP A 33 5.21 0.42 -15.24
C ASP A 33 4.45 1.77 -15.47
N ASN A 34 4.81 2.49 -16.50
CA ASN A 34 4.16 3.77 -16.82
C ASN A 34 3.06 3.56 -17.88
N VAL A 35 2.09 2.71 -17.57
CA VAL A 35 0.86 2.65 -18.36
C VAL A 35 -0.02 3.81 -17.92
N TRP A 36 -0.24 4.75 -18.81
CA TRP A 36 -1.15 5.86 -18.55
C TRP A 36 -2.58 5.35 -18.46
N GLY A 37 -3.33 5.86 -17.51
CA GLY A 37 -4.69 5.47 -17.26
C GLY A 37 -5.62 6.65 -17.06
N SER A 38 -6.88 6.34 -16.88
CA SER A 38 -7.89 7.29 -16.45
C SER A 38 -7.78 7.54 -14.94
N LEU A 39 -8.43 8.58 -14.46
CA LEU A 39 -8.59 8.87 -13.03
C LEU A 39 -9.19 7.67 -12.29
N GLU A 40 -10.19 7.02 -12.85
CA GLU A 40 -10.87 5.87 -12.26
C GLU A 40 -9.92 4.66 -12.13
N GLU A 41 -9.12 4.39 -13.17
CA GLU A 41 -8.12 3.32 -13.15
C GLU A 41 -7.05 3.57 -12.09
N ASP A 42 -6.60 4.83 -11.92
CA ASP A 42 -5.64 5.17 -10.85
C ASP A 42 -6.27 4.99 -9.45
N CYS A 43 -7.57 5.27 -9.30
CA CYS A 43 -8.30 5.00 -8.05
C CYS A 43 -8.31 3.51 -7.71
N ILE A 44 -8.64 2.65 -8.68
CA ILE A 44 -8.79 1.20 -8.48
C ILE A 44 -7.49 0.55 -8.01
N ARG A 45 -6.33 0.99 -8.51
CA ARG A 45 -5.04 0.40 -8.15
C ARG A 45 -4.51 0.85 -6.79
N ARG A 46 -5.11 1.86 -6.15
CA ARG A 46 -4.72 2.32 -4.81
C ARG A 46 -5.04 1.27 -3.74
N ASP A 47 -4.44 1.45 -2.57
CA ASP A 47 -4.56 0.49 -1.46
C ASP A 47 -5.89 0.62 -0.70
N PHE A 48 -6.21 1.83 -0.24
CA PHE A 48 -7.35 2.08 0.63
C PHE A 48 -8.21 3.22 0.09
N SER A 49 -9.53 3.11 0.29
CA SER A 49 -10.52 4.09 -0.16
C SER A 49 -10.23 5.51 0.32
N ILE A 50 -9.70 5.66 1.54
CA ILE A 50 -9.32 6.97 2.11
C ILE A 50 -8.17 7.65 1.37
N ASN A 51 -7.40 6.90 0.56
CA ASN A 51 -6.27 7.38 -0.24
C ASN A 51 -6.63 7.54 -1.73
N ALA A 52 -7.90 7.35 -2.11
CA ALA A 52 -8.39 7.41 -3.48
C ALA A 52 -9.43 8.51 -3.67
N LEU A 53 -9.21 9.64 -3.05
CA LEU A 53 -9.99 10.87 -3.22
C LEU A 53 -9.20 11.82 -4.09
N TYR A 54 -9.86 12.41 -5.08
CA TYR A 54 -9.28 13.39 -5.98
C TYR A 54 -10.13 14.65 -6.01
N PHE A 55 -9.49 15.79 -6.00
CA PHE A 55 -10.15 17.07 -6.10
C PHE A 55 -9.76 17.75 -7.40
N ASP A 56 -10.75 18.10 -8.21
CA ASP A 56 -10.58 18.91 -9.39
C ASP A 56 -10.79 20.38 -9.02
N PRO A 57 -9.72 21.21 -9.00
CA PRO A 57 -9.84 22.62 -8.63
C PRO A 57 -10.52 23.47 -9.72
N MET A 58 -10.54 23.03 -10.98
CA MET A 58 -11.17 23.76 -12.07
C MET A 58 -12.69 23.64 -12.02
N GLU A 59 -13.18 22.42 -11.79
CA GLU A 59 -14.61 22.13 -11.69
C GLU A 59 -15.10 22.20 -10.25
N ASN A 60 -14.22 22.49 -9.28
CA ASN A 60 -14.50 22.46 -7.84
C ASN A 60 -15.24 21.18 -7.41
N ASN A 61 -14.79 20.05 -7.97
CA ASN A 61 -15.44 18.76 -7.80
C ASN A 61 -14.54 17.76 -7.08
N LEU A 62 -15.13 16.98 -6.16
CA LEU A 62 -14.49 15.90 -5.45
C LEU A 62 -14.92 14.55 -6.02
N CYS A 63 -13.96 13.81 -6.57
CA CYS A 63 -14.18 12.46 -7.10
C CYS A 63 -13.93 11.41 -6.02
N ASP A 64 -14.95 10.65 -5.67
CA ASP A 64 -14.93 9.57 -4.66
C ASP A 64 -15.57 8.29 -5.21
N PHE A 65 -14.82 7.48 -5.94
CA PHE A 65 -15.30 6.23 -6.55
C PHE A 65 -15.45 5.08 -5.55
N HIS A 66 -14.82 5.19 -4.36
CA HIS A 66 -14.70 4.07 -3.41
C HIS A 66 -15.21 4.39 -2.01
N ARG A 67 -16.10 5.38 -1.90
CA ARG A 67 -16.72 5.79 -0.61
C ARG A 67 -15.68 6.22 0.44
N GLY A 68 -14.58 6.83 -0.01
CA GLY A 68 -13.49 7.29 0.85
C GLY A 68 -13.96 8.29 1.91
N LEU A 69 -14.82 9.26 1.53
CA LEU A 69 -15.41 10.23 2.48
C LEU A 69 -16.24 9.55 3.58
N GLU A 70 -17.02 8.54 3.21
CA GLU A 70 -17.81 7.79 4.18
C GLU A 70 -16.89 7.04 5.15
N HIS A 71 -15.84 6.39 4.64
CA HIS A 71 -14.89 5.65 5.46
C HIS A 71 -14.06 6.57 6.36
N ILE A 72 -13.74 7.80 5.91
CA ILE A 72 -13.14 8.84 6.75
C ILE A 72 -14.09 9.24 7.89
N LYS A 73 -15.36 9.52 7.59
CA LYS A 73 -16.37 9.84 8.61
C LYS A 73 -16.56 8.73 9.64
N LYS A 74 -16.53 7.47 9.17
CA LYS A 74 -16.63 6.27 10.03
C LYS A 74 -15.31 5.94 10.74
N LYS A 75 -14.22 6.62 10.42
CA LYS A 75 -12.87 6.36 10.94
C LYS A 75 -12.46 4.91 10.74
N VAL A 76 -12.57 4.39 9.53
CA VAL A 76 -12.27 2.99 9.19
C VAL A 76 -11.37 2.90 7.95
N ILE A 77 -10.37 2.01 8.02
CA ILE A 77 -9.50 1.64 6.90
C ILE A 77 -10.15 0.49 6.14
N VAL A 78 -10.50 0.74 4.89
CA VAL A 78 -11.15 -0.22 3.99
C VAL A 78 -10.33 -0.35 2.71
N SER A 79 -10.04 -1.58 2.29
CA SER A 79 -9.32 -1.87 1.03
C SER A 79 -10.19 -1.55 -0.18
N ILE A 80 -9.55 -1.10 -1.25
CA ILE A 80 -10.16 -1.07 -2.57
C ILE A 80 -10.02 -2.47 -3.18
N GLY A 81 -11.15 -3.09 -3.54
CA GLY A 81 -11.19 -4.49 -3.95
C GLY A 81 -11.07 -5.48 -2.79
N ASP A 82 -10.98 -6.76 -3.11
CA ASP A 82 -10.84 -7.84 -2.12
C ASP A 82 -9.47 -7.76 -1.44
N PRO A 83 -9.40 -7.52 -0.11
CA PRO A 83 -8.12 -7.38 0.58
C PRO A 83 -7.27 -8.65 0.55
N LEU A 84 -7.85 -9.86 0.40
CA LEU A 84 -7.08 -11.10 0.28
C LEU A 84 -6.28 -11.14 -1.02
N VAL A 85 -6.91 -10.77 -2.13
CA VAL A 85 -6.27 -10.65 -3.44
C VAL A 85 -5.25 -9.51 -3.44
N ARG A 86 -5.67 -8.35 -2.96
CA ARG A 86 -4.83 -7.14 -2.95
C ARG A 86 -3.55 -7.27 -2.11
N PHE A 87 -3.59 -8.04 -1.02
CA PHE A 87 -2.41 -8.27 -0.17
C PHE A 87 -1.53 -9.42 -0.70
N GLU A 88 -2.06 -10.28 -1.55
CA GLU A 88 -1.28 -11.24 -2.30
C GLU A 88 -0.49 -10.58 -3.43
N GLU A 89 -1.11 -9.63 -4.15
CA GLU A 89 -0.44 -8.80 -5.17
C GLU A 89 0.66 -7.93 -4.57
N ASP A 90 0.39 -7.31 -3.41
CA ASP A 90 1.33 -6.42 -2.72
C ASP A 90 1.20 -6.57 -1.19
N PRO A 91 2.01 -7.45 -0.57
CA PRO A 91 1.97 -7.70 0.87
C PRO A 91 2.25 -6.48 1.75
N VAL A 92 2.97 -5.48 1.22
CA VAL A 92 3.26 -4.21 1.93
C VAL A 92 1.97 -3.48 2.33
N ARG A 93 0.86 -3.70 1.63
CA ARG A 93 -0.45 -3.13 2.00
C ARG A 93 -0.89 -3.54 3.39
N SER A 94 -0.49 -4.72 3.89
CA SER A 94 -0.81 -5.18 5.24
C SER A 94 -0.23 -4.26 6.32
N ILE A 95 1.06 -3.93 6.21
CA ILE A 95 1.73 -3.04 7.15
C ILE A 95 1.32 -1.57 6.96
N ARG A 96 1.00 -1.17 5.73
CA ARG A 96 0.43 0.15 5.44
C ARG A 96 -0.94 0.35 6.10
N ALA A 97 -1.80 -0.67 6.13
CA ALA A 97 -3.08 -0.63 6.86
C ALA A 97 -2.87 -0.35 8.35
N ILE A 98 -1.90 -1.03 8.97
CA ILE A 98 -1.54 -0.84 10.38
C ILE A 98 -1.03 0.58 10.61
N ARG A 99 -0.10 1.05 9.78
CA ARG A 99 0.47 2.40 9.85
C ARG A 99 -0.60 3.49 9.72
N PHE A 100 -1.47 3.41 8.72
CA PHE A 100 -2.56 4.38 8.56
C PHE A 100 -3.55 4.32 9.71
N SER A 101 -3.89 3.12 10.19
CA SER A 101 -4.75 2.96 11.37
C SER A 101 -4.18 3.66 12.61
N SER A 102 -2.87 3.60 12.81
CA SER A 102 -2.21 4.30 13.93
C SER A 102 -2.16 5.80 13.71
N LYS A 103 -1.68 6.24 12.53
CA LYS A 103 -1.53 7.66 12.17
C LYS A 103 -2.85 8.42 12.25
N LEU A 104 -3.93 7.83 11.74
CA LEU A 104 -5.25 8.47 11.66
C LEU A 104 -6.15 8.15 12.86
N LYS A 105 -5.73 7.24 13.74
CA LYS A 105 -6.55 6.69 14.84
C LYS A 105 -7.85 6.05 14.33
N PHE A 106 -7.77 5.40 13.16
CA PHE A 106 -8.89 4.72 12.52
C PHE A 106 -8.88 3.23 12.86
N LYS A 107 -10.05 2.61 12.89
CA LYS A 107 -10.18 1.16 12.99
C LYS A 107 -9.86 0.51 11.65
N ILE A 108 -9.30 -0.69 11.67
CA ILE A 108 -9.14 -1.51 10.47
C ILE A 108 -10.43 -2.33 10.28
N SER A 109 -10.98 -2.39 9.06
CA SER A 109 -12.17 -3.20 8.76
C SER A 109 -11.91 -4.68 9.02
N ASN A 110 -12.96 -5.46 9.26
CA ASN A 110 -12.79 -6.88 9.58
C ASN A 110 -12.17 -7.69 8.44
N ASP A 111 -12.51 -7.35 7.18
CA ASP A 111 -11.96 -8.06 6.03
C ASP A 111 -10.47 -7.74 5.82
N VAL A 112 -10.07 -6.49 6.04
CA VAL A 112 -8.65 -6.10 6.03
C VAL A 112 -7.89 -6.80 7.17
N LYS A 113 -8.46 -6.89 8.38
CA LYS A 113 -7.85 -7.67 9.49
C LYS A 113 -7.63 -9.13 9.11
N LYS A 114 -8.68 -9.78 8.56
CA LYS A 114 -8.58 -11.17 8.09
C LYS A 114 -7.47 -11.35 7.06
N ALA A 115 -7.35 -10.38 6.13
CA ALA A 115 -6.30 -10.41 5.11
C ALA A 115 -4.91 -10.24 5.71
N ILE A 116 -4.72 -9.36 6.70
CA ILE A 116 -3.44 -9.22 7.42
C ILE A 116 -3.04 -10.55 8.05
N TYR A 117 -3.93 -11.20 8.80
CA TYR A 117 -3.63 -12.50 9.43
C TYR A 117 -3.31 -13.60 8.42
N LYS A 118 -4.01 -13.63 7.28
CA LYS A 118 -3.82 -14.70 6.28
C LYS A 118 -2.63 -14.48 5.37
N LYS A 119 -2.29 -13.24 5.04
CA LYS A 119 -1.30 -12.89 4.02
C LYS A 119 -0.06 -12.17 4.57
N GLY A 120 -0.01 -11.89 5.88
CA GLY A 120 1.12 -11.20 6.52
C GLY A 120 2.47 -11.90 6.32
N HIS A 121 2.47 -13.24 6.29
CA HIS A 121 3.68 -14.04 6.03
C HIS A 121 4.33 -13.76 4.67
N LEU A 122 3.58 -13.25 3.68
CA LEU A 122 4.12 -12.89 2.37
C LEU A 122 5.06 -11.68 2.41
N LEU A 123 5.10 -10.93 3.52
CA LEU A 123 6.07 -9.85 3.72
C LEU A 123 7.52 -10.34 3.61
N GLY A 124 7.79 -11.61 3.95
CA GLY A 124 9.10 -12.22 3.77
C GLY A 124 9.60 -12.31 2.32
N ASN A 125 8.73 -12.09 1.33
CA ASN A 125 9.07 -12.10 -0.09
C ASN A 125 9.36 -10.71 -0.67
N ILE A 126 9.27 -9.65 0.14
CA ILE A 126 9.48 -8.27 -0.29
C ILE A 126 10.98 -7.95 -0.27
N SER A 127 11.44 -7.16 -1.25
CA SER A 127 12.85 -6.72 -1.30
C SER A 127 13.22 -5.92 -0.03
N ASN A 128 14.45 -6.12 0.44
CA ASN A 128 14.97 -5.46 1.63
C ASN A 128 14.89 -3.93 1.56
N ALA A 129 15.17 -3.34 0.39
CA ALA A 129 15.10 -1.90 0.19
C ALA A 129 13.68 -1.37 0.42
N ARG A 130 12.67 -2.02 -0.17
CA ARG A 130 11.27 -1.63 -0.01
C ARG A 130 10.78 -1.86 1.42
N MET A 131 11.23 -2.94 2.06
CA MET A 131 10.91 -3.22 3.45
C MET A 131 11.51 -2.17 4.39
N PHE A 132 12.76 -1.76 4.15
CA PHE A 132 13.44 -0.72 4.91
C PHE A 132 12.72 0.64 4.80
N ASP A 133 12.24 1.01 3.60
CA ASP A 133 11.46 2.24 3.42
C ASP A 133 10.18 2.25 4.27
N GLU A 134 9.46 1.13 4.29
CA GLU A 134 8.26 1.03 5.13
C GLU A 134 8.60 0.95 6.62
N PHE A 135 9.70 0.28 7.00
CA PHE A 135 10.21 0.27 8.37
C PHE A 135 10.47 1.69 8.87
N CYS A 136 11.18 2.52 8.09
CA CYS A 136 11.40 3.91 8.44
C CYS A 136 10.09 4.69 8.63
N LYS A 137 9.11 4.50 7.72
CA LYS A 137 7.79 5.16 7.82
C LYS A 137 6.97 4.70 9.04
N ILE A 138 7.23 3.50 9.55
CA ILE A 138 6.55 2.91 10.70
C ILE A 138 7.17 3.38 12.01
N PHE A 139 8.51 3.36 12.10
CA PHE A 139 9.22 3.53 13.36
C PHE A 139 9.80 4.94 13.57
N LEU A 140 10.07 5.71 12.50
CA LEU A 140 10.53 7.09 12.60
C LEU A 140 9.36 8.08 12.71
N THR A 141 8.37 7.76 13.54
CA THR A 141 7.16 8.56 13.71
C THR A 141 6.73 8.63 15.17
N LYS A 142 5.86 9.59 15.50
CA LYS A 142 5.28 9.71 16.86
C LYS A 142 4.43 8.48 17.23
N GLU A 143 3.97 7.73 16.26
CA GLU A 143 3.10 6.56 16.43
C GLU A 143 3.88 5.24 16.49
N ALA A 144 5.23 5.28 16.62
CA ALA A 144 6.10 4.11 16.56
C ALA A 144 5.67 2.99 17.54
N LEU A 145 5.43 3.33 18.80
CA LEU A 145 4.99 2.36 19.82
C LEU A 145 3.62 1.74 19.48
N ASN A 146 2.69 2.57 19.02
CA ASN A 146 1.36 2.08 18.62
C ASN A 146 1.44 1.19 17.38
N ASN A 147 2.31 1.53 16.42
CA ASN A 147 2.59 0.69 15.26
C ASN A 147 3.19 -0.65 15.70
N PHE A 148 4.21 -0.63 16.56
CA PHE A 148 4.84 -1.83 17.09
C PHE A 148 3.81 -2.77 17.73
N ASN A 149 3.01 -2.28 18.68
CA ASN A 149 2.00 -3.07 19.38
C ASN A 149 0.96 -3.67 18.41
N LYS A 150 0.60 -2.96 17.35
CA LYS A 150 -0.32 -3.49 16.34
C LYS A 150 0.33 -4.52 15.44
N LEU A 151 1.59 -4.30 15.02
CA LEU A 151 2.34 -5.28 14.21
C LEU A 151 2.50 -6.59 14.96
N ASP A 152 2.84 -6.53 16.24
CA ASP A 152 2.93 -7.69 17.12
C ASP A 152 1.58 -8.39 17.26
N LYS A 153 0.53 -7.65 17.59
CA LYS A 153 -0.83 -8.18 17.71
C LYS A 153 -1.33 -8.90 16.45
N PHE A 154 -0.94 -8.43 15.27
CA PHE A 154 -1.30 -9.04 13.99
C PHE A 154 -0.34 -10.16 13.56
N GLY A 155 0.73 -10.44 14.33
CA GLY A 155 1.72 -11.47 14.02
C GLY A 155 2.55 -11.16 12.77
N VAL A 156 2.70 -9.88 12.41
CA VAL A 156 3.48 -9.47 11.23
C VAL A 156 4.84 -8.87 11.59
N LEU A 157 5.09 -8.64 12.87
CA LEU A 157 6.34 -8.05 13.35
C LEU A 157 7.56 -8.93 13.02
N GLU A 158 7.44 -10.24 13.22
CA GLU A 158 8.50 -11.21 12.93
C GLU A 158 8.91 -11.21 11.45
N HIS A 159 7.98 -10.96 10.54
CA HIS A 159 8.23 -10.89 9.10
C HIS A 159 8.94 -9.59 8.69
N LEU A 160 8.89 -8.55 9.52
CA LEU A 160 9.61 -7.29 9.33
C LEU A 160 11.05 -7.36 9.81
N VAL A 161 11.31 -8.13 10.89
CA VAL A 161 12.61 -8.18 11.56
C VAL A 161 13.44 -9.37 11.11
N ASN A 162 12.81 -10.51 10.80
CA ASN A 162 13.45 -11.69 10.24
C ASN A 162 13.76 -11.53 8.74
N SER A 163 14.68 -10.63 8.41
CA SER A 163 15.37 -10.74 7.13
C SER A 163 16.23 -12.01 7.20
N LYS A 164 15.95 -12.99 6.35
CA LYS A 164 16.67 -14.26 6.21
C LYS A 164 18.15 -14.11 5.82
N ASN A 165 18.74 -12.95 5.96
CA ASN A 165 20.08 -12.56 5.55
C ASN A 165 20.91 -11.93 6.67
N TYR A 166 20.71 -12.32 7.93
CA TYR A 166 21.80 -12.20 8.89
C TYR A 166 22.71 -13.40 8.66
N ASP A 167 23.67 -13.23 7.80
CA ASP A 167 24.84 -14.07 7.75
C ASP A 167 25.61 -13.80 9.07
N GLU A 168 25.59 -14.77 9.99
CA GLU A 168 26.30 -14.68 11.28
C GLU A 168 27.80 -14.47 11.12
N ASN A 169 28.32 -14.53 9.90
CA ASN A 169 29.72 -14.34 9.55
C ASN A 169 30.08 -12.92 9.08
N SER A 170 29.19 -11.94 9.22
CA SER A 170 29.40 -10.56 8.75
C SER A 170 29.89 -9.59 9.83
N PHE A 171 30.48 -10.09 10.94
CA PHE A 171 31.15 -9.28 11.96
C PHE A 171 32.59 -9.69 12.13
#